data_f030343066dd3940767a69832f40e1f6
#
_entry.id   f030343066dd3940767a69832f40e1f6
#
_cell.length_a   1.000
_cell.length_b   1.000
_cell.length_c   1.000
_cell.angle_alpha   90.00
_cell.angle_beta   90.00
_cell.angle_gamma   90.00
#
_symmetry.space_group_name_H-M   'P 1'
#
loop_
_entity.id
_entity.type
_entity.pdbx_description
1 polymer ?
#
loop_
_entity_poly.entity_id
_entity_poly.type
_entity_poly.pdbx_seq_one_letter_code
_entity_poly.pdbx_strand_id
1 'polypeptide(L)'
;MTASPAELTLMLYEGAIKFANLAIEGIDAKDIRKAHNNIMKVQRIIEEFQSTLDHKYPVAKDFDEVYSYLLMRLREANIKKDKEIMEEVLKHLRTMRDTWKEVMRTAHASR
;
A
#
# COMPACT_ATOMS: atom_id res chain seq x y z
N MET A 1 15.74 -8.37 18.27
CA MET A 1 14.32 -8.19 18.60
C MET A 1 13.47 -8.37 17.37
N THR A 2 12.41 -9.16 17.50
CA THR A 2 11.49 -9.43 16.40
C THR A 2 10.32 -8.46 16.46
N ALA A 3 9.97 -7.84 15.35
CA ALA A 3 8.81 -6.96 15.28
C ALA A 3 7.52 -7.78 15.51
N SER A 4 6.53 -7.17 16.21
CA SER A 4 5.21 -7.77 16.37
C SER A 4 4.48 -7.84 15.02
N PRO A 5 3.44 -8.67 14.87
CA PRO A 5 2.64 -8.67 13.64
C PRO A 5 2.09 -7.29 13.27
N ALA A 6 1.68 -6.51 14.26
CA ALA A 6 1.18 -5.15 14.01
C ALA A 6 2.28 -4.23 13.48
N GLU A 7 3.49 -4.35 14.04
CA GLU A 7 4.65 -3.58 13.57
C GLU A 7 5.06 -3.99 12.17
N LEU A 8 4.99 -5.29 11.85
CA LEU A 8 5.29 -5.79 10.50
C LEU A 8 4.31 -5.23 9.48
N THR A 9 3.02 -5.16 9.82
CA THR A 9 2.01 -4.54 8.96
C THR A 9 2.34 -3.07 8.71
N LEU A 10 2.72 -2.34 9.77
CA LEU A 10 3.11 -0.94 9.62
C LEU A 10 4.33 -0.81 8.70
N MET A 11 5.32 -1.68 8.86
CA MET A 11 6.51 -1.68 7.99
C MET A 11 6.14 -1.92 6.52
N LEU A 12 5.14 -2.76 6.25
CA LEU A 12 4.66 -3.00 4.89
C LEU A 12 4.00 -1.75 4.31
N TYR A 13 3.19 -1.03 5.08
CA TYR A 13 2.63 0.25 4.62
C TYR A 13 3.74 1.27 4.33
N GLU A 14 4.72 1.39 5.22
CA GLU A 14 5.84 2.31 5.00
C GLU A 14 6.64 1.92 3.75
N GLY A 15 6.85 0.62 3.54
CA GLY A 15 7.52 0.11 2.34
C GLY A 15 6.74 0.43 1.07
N ALA A 16 5.42 0.24 1.09
CA ALA A 16 4.57 0.56 -0.06
C ALA A 16 4.64 2.05 -0.39
N ILE A 17 4.61 2.91 0.63
CA ILE A 17 4.73 4.36 0.45
C ILE A 17 6.09 4.71 -0.18
N LYS A 18 7.17 4.12 0.33
CA LYS A 18 8.51 4.33 -0.20
C LYS A 18 8.58 3.94 -1.68
N PHE A 19 8.07 2.77 -2.03
CA PHE A 19 8.12 2.29 -3.41
C PHE A 19 7.22 3.13 -4.33
N ALA A 20 6.06 3.60 -3.84
CA ALA A 20 5.20 4.49 -4.61
C ALA A 20 5.92 5.81 -4.92
N ASN A 21 6.65 6.38 -3.95
CA ASN A 21 7.45 7.58 -4.17
C ASN A 21 8.57 7.34 -5.19
N LEU A 22 9.24 6.19 -5.09
CA LEU A 22 10.29 5.83 -6.04
C LEU A 22 9.74 5.62 -7.45
N ALA A 23 8.52 5.08 -7.56
CA ALA A 23 7.85 4.94 -8.85
C ALA A 23 7.57 6.31 -9.47
N ILE A 24 7.10 7.27 -8.67
CA ILE A 24 6.84 8.64 -9.14
C ILE A 24 8.14 9.29 -9.60
N GLU A 25 9.23 9.13 -8.84
CA GLU A 25 10.54 9.62 -9.26
C GLU A 25 10.94 9.03 -10.62
N GLY A 26 10.71 7.73 -10.82
CA GLY A 26 11.00 7.08 -12.08
C GLY A 26 10.19 7.66 -13.23
N ILE A 27 8.90 7.92 -13.00
CA ILE A 27 8.03 8.53 -14.01
C ILE A 27 8.55 9.93 -14.37
N ASP A 28 8.86 10.75 -13.38
CA ASP A 28 9.36 12.11 -13.58
C ASP A 28 10.69 12.13 -14.33
N ALA A 29 11.55 11.17 -14.06
CA ALA A 29 12.86 11.05 -14.72
C ALA A 29 12.78 10.31 -16.06
N LYS A 30 11.59 9.87 -16.47
CA LYS A 30 11.39 9.05 -17.67
C LYS A 30 12.18 7.75 -17.62
N ASP A 31 12.44 7.27 -16.41
CA ASP A 31 13.09 5.99 -16.16
C ASP A 31 12.00 4.92 -16.04
N ILE A 32 11.66 4.32 -17.18
CA ILE A 32 10.56 3.38 -17.30
C ILE A 32 10.80 2.14 -16.43
N ARG A 33 12.03 1.64 -16.39
CA ARG A 33 12.38 0.46 -15.60
C ARG A 33 12.22 0.73 -14.11
N LYS A 34 12.71 1.88 -13.63
CA LYS A 34 12.56 2.27 -12.24
C LYS A 34 11.09 2.40 -11.85
N ALA A 35 10.31 3.07 -12.71
CA ALA A 35 8.87 3.21 -12.49
C ALA A 35 8.20 1.84 -12.40
N HIS A 36 8.40 0.98 -13.39
CA HIS A 36 7.80 -0.35 -13.44
C HIS A 36 8.17 -1.20 -12.21
N ASN A 37 9.46 -1.28 -11.90
CA ASN A 37 9.93 -2.13 -10.80
C ASN A 37 9.32 -1.70 -9.47
N ASN A 38 9.21 -0.40 -9.23
CA ASN A 38 8.66 0.09 -7.98
C ASN A 38 7.14 -0.02 -7.91
N ILE A 39 6.44 0.18 -9.02
CA ILE A 39 4.99 -0.09 -9.08
C ILE A 39 4.71 -1.56 -8.77
N MET A 40 5.50 -2.48 -9.31
CA MET A 40 5.35 -3.91 -9.05
C MET A 40 5.58 -4.25 -7.58
N LYS A 41 6.50 -3.57 -6.91
CA LYS A 41 6.74 -3.77 -5.47
C LYS A 41 5.54 -3.32 -4.65
N VAL A 42 4.93 -2.18 -4.98
CA VAL A 42 3.70 -1.73 -4.33
C VAL A 42 2.59 -2.76 -4.53
N GLN A 43 2.43 -3.23 -5.76
CA GLN A 43 1.40 -4.21 -6.11
C GLN A 43 1.55 -5.48 -5.28
N ARG A 44 2.77 -6.00 -5.13
CA ARG A 44 3.03 -7.20 -4.33
C ARG A 44 2.65 -7.01 -2.87
N ILE A 45 2.90 -5.84 -2.30
CA ILE A 45 2.52 -5.55 -0.91
C ILE A 45 1.00 -5.54 -0.76
N ILE A 46 0.27 -4.91 -1.70
CA ILE A 46 -1.20 -4.90 -1.64
C ILE A 46 -1.75 -6.31 -1.81
N GLU A 47 -1.18 -7.11 -2.71
CA GLU A 47 -1.57 -8.50 -2.88
C GLU A 47 -1.36 -9.32 -1.60
N GLU A 48 -0.27 -9.05 -0.88
CA GLU A 48 0.01 -9.69 0.41
C GLU A 48 -1.06 -9.33 1.43
N PHE A 49 -1.43 -8.05 1.54
CA PHE A 49 -2.51 -7.64 2.43
C PHE A 49 -3.82 -8.36 2.08
N GLN A 50 -4.14 -8.46 0.79
CA GLN A 50 -5.36 -9.10 0.33
C GLN A 50 -5.36 -10.59 0.67
N SER A 51 -4.22 -11.27 0.51
CA SER A 51 -4.10 -12.71 0.74
C SER A 51 -4.16 -13.09 2.22
N THR A 52 -3.78 -12.18 3.12
CA THR A 52 -3.77 -12.44 4.56
C THR A 52 -5.03 -11.93 5.28
N LEU A 53 -5.96 -11.35 4.53
CA LEU A 53 -7.18 -10.79 5.09
C LEU A 53 -8.09 -11.90 5.63
N ASP A 54 -8.53 -11.74 6.87
CA ASP A 54 -9.40 -12.74 7.53
C ASP A 54 -10.87 -12.42 7.23
N HIS A 55 -11.44 -13.17 6.30
CA HIS A 55 -12.79 -12.96 5.81
C HIS A 55 -13.92 -13.33 6.78
N LYS A 56 -13.58 -13.89 7.94
CA LYS A 56 -14.59 -14.15 8.96
C LYS A 56 -15.10 -12.86 9.61
N TYR A 57 -14.34 -11.76 9.51
CA TYR A 57 -14.76 -10.46 10.00
C TYR A 57 -15.54 -9.70 8.93
N PRO A 58 -16.73 -9.14 9.25
CA PRO A 58 -17.53 -8.42 8.24
C PRO A 58 -16.79 -7.27 7.54
N VAL A 59 -15.90 -6.58 8.26
CA VAL A 59 -15.13 -5.45 7.72
C VAL A 59 -14.14 -5.89 6.64
N ALA A 60 -13.80 -7.18 6.57
CA ALA A 60 -12.84 -7.69 5.59
C ALA A 60 -13.29 -7.42 4.15
N LYS A 61 -14.58 -7.47 3.89
CA LYS A 61 -15.12 -7.18 2.55
C LYS A 61 -14.77 -5.76 2.10
N ASP A 62 -14.88 -4.81 3.01
CA ASP A 62 -14.58 -3.40 2.70
C ASP A 62 -13.09 -3.21 2.42
N PHE A 63 -12.23 -3.82 3.21
CA PHE A 63 -10.78 -3.78 2.96
C PHE A 63 -10.42 -4.45 1.63
N ASP A 64 -11.05 -5.58 1.33
CA ASP A 64 -10.80 -6.30 0.09
C ASP A 64 -11.17 -5.44 -1.13
N GLU A 65 -12.28 -4.71 -1.05
CA GLU A 65 -12.70 -3.79 -2.12
C GLU A 65 -11.68 -2.68 -2.34
N VAL A 66 -11.13 -2.11 -1.26
CA VAL A 66 -10.10 -1.08 -1.34
C VAL A 66 -8.83 -1.64 -1.99
N TYR A 67 -8.39 -2.83 -1.56
CA TYR A 67 -7.21 -3.46 -2.13
C TYR A 67 -7.40 -3.76 -3.62
N SER A 68 -8.57 -4.28 -4.00
CA SER A 68 -8.86 -4.54 -5.42
C SER A 68 -8.85 -3.27 -6.25
N TYR A 69 -9.41 -2.18 -5.71
CA TYR A 69 -9.37 -0.87 -6.36
C TYR A 69 -7.93 -0.40 -6.57
N LEU A 70 -7.11 -0.48 -5.52
CA LEU A 70 -5.71 -0.05 -5.60
C LEU A 70 -4.93 -0.87 -6.61
N LEU A 71 -5.17 -2.19 -6.68
CA LEU A 71 -4.52 -3.04 -7.66
C LEU A 71 -4.89 -2.65 -9.09
N MET A 72 -6.16 -2.32 -9.32
CA MET A 72 -6.63 -1.84 -10.61
C MET A 72 -5.94 -0.55 -11.01
N ARG A 73 -5.86 0.41 -10.07
CA ARG A 73 -5.20 1.69 -10.34
C ARG A 73 -3.70 1.53 -10.58
N LEU A 74 -3.05 0.65 -9.82
CA LEU A 74 -1.62 0.36 -10.02
C LEU A 74 -1.34 -0.21 -11.40
N ARG A 75 -2.19 -1.12 -11.88
CA ARG A 75 -2.04 -1.67 -13.23
C ARG A 75 -2.17 -0.59 -14.29
N GLU A 76 -3.18 0.28 -14.14
CA GLU A 76 -3.39 1.39 -15.06
C GLU A 76 -2.22 2.38 -15.02
N ALA A 77 -1.75 2.73 -13.82
CA ALA A 77 -0.59 3.60 -13.64
C ALA A 77 0.64 3.02 -14.32
N ASN A 78 0.82 1.70 -14.22
CA ASN A 78 1.98 1.03 -14.80
C ASN A 78 1.92 1.02 -16.33
N ILE A 79 0.74 0.74 -16.90
CA ILE A 79 0.57 0.72 -18.36
C ILE A 79 0.83 2.11 -18.93
N LYS A 80 0.30 3.15 -18.33
CA LYS A 80 0.39 4.53 -18.82
C LYS A 80 1.60 5.29 -18.29
N LYS A 81 2.26 4.78 -17.26
CA LYS A 81 3.27 5.50 -16.47
C LYS A 81 2.71 6.84 -16.00
N ASP A 82 1.50 6.79 -15.45
CA ASP A 82 0.72 7.97 -15.07
C ASP A 82 1.02 8.38 -13.62
N LYS A 83 1.65 9.54 -13.49
CA LYS A 83 2.03 10.10 -12.20
C LYS A 83 0.82 10.40 -11.32
N GLU A 84 -0.25 10.95 -11.90
CA GLU A 84 -1.44 11.34 -11.13
C GLU A 84 -2.11 10.13 -10.50
N ILE A 85 -2.16 9.01 -11.22
CA ILE A 85 -2.71 7.76 -10.68
C ILE A 85 -1.84 7.28 -9.52
N MET A 86 -0.51 7.35 -9.66
CA MET A 86 0.39 6.97 -8.57
C MET A 86 0.25 7.87 -7.36
N GLU A 87 0.00 9.16 -7.56
CA GLU A 87 -0.25 10.08 -6.46
C GLU A 87 -1.53 9.76 -5.73
N GLU A 88 -2.58 9.34 -6.46
CA GLU A 88 -3.82 8.85 -5.85
C GLU A 88 -3.56 7.62 -4.98
N VAL A 89 -2.83 6.64 -5.52
CA VAL A 89 -2.46 5.44 -4.78
C VAL A 89 -1.68 5.80 -3.52
N LEU A 90 -0.71 6.69 -3.64
CA LEU A 90 0.11 7.15 -2.52
C LEU A 90 -0.73 7.78 -1.42
N LYS A 91 -1.72 8.60 -1.80
CA LYS A 91 -2.63 9.22 -0.84
C LYS A 91 -3.41 8.17 -0.05
N HIS A 92 -3.93 7.14 -0.74
CA HIS A 92 -4.62 6.03 -0.06
C HIS A 92 -3.70 5.28 0.88
N LEU A 93 -2.46 5.01 0.46
CA LEU A 93 -1.49 4.30 1.29
C LEU A 93 -1.16 5.08 2.57
N ARG A 94 -1.00 6.39 2.45
CA ARG A 94 -0.75 7.26 3.62
C ARG A 94 -1.93 7.24 4.58
N THR A 95 -3.14 7.32 4.07
CA THR A 95 -4.35 7.26 4.89
C THR A 95 -4.44 5.91 5.61
N MET A 96 -4.19 4.83 4.92
CA MET A 96 -4.21 3.49 5.51
C MET A 96 -3.14 3.34 6.59
N ARG A 97 -1.94 3.84 6.34
CA ARG A 97 -0.85 3.83 7.32
C ARG A 97 -1.25 4.61 8.57
N ASP A 98 -1.78 5.80 8.40
CA ASP A 98 -2.15 6.66 9.53
C ASP A 98 -3.29 6.04 10.34
N THR A 99 -4.25 5.45 9.67
CA THR A 99 -5.33 4.69 10.32
C THR A 99 -4.76 3.52 11.12
N TRP A 100 -3.82 2.79 10.54
CA TRP A 100 -3.18 1.66 11.23
C TRP A 100 -2.41 2.11 12.47
N LYS A 101 -1.67 3.22 12.38
CA LYS A 101 -0.98 3.80 13.53
C LYS A 101 -1.96 4.14 14.65
N GLU A 102 -3.11 4.70 14.31
CA GLU A 102 -4.14 5.02 15.29
C GLU A 102 -4.71 3.77 15.94
N VAL A 103 -4.94 2.71 15.15
CA VAL A 103 -5.39 1.42 15.68
C VAL A 103 -4.37 0.86 16.66
N MET A 104 -3.08 0.90 16.34
CA MET A 104 -2.01 0.44 17.20
C MET A 104 -1.96 1.24 18.51
N ARG A 105 -2.07 2.56 18.41
CA ARG A 105 -2.05 3.45 19.56
C ARG A 105 -3.22 3.16 20.50
N THR A 106 -4.41 3.02 19.93
CA THR A 106 -5.63 2.75 20.69
C THR A 106 -5.58 1.39 21.38
N ALA A 107 -5.16 0.36 20.65
CA ALA A 107 -5.02 -0.99 21.19
C ALA A 107 -4.02 -1.02 22.35
N HIS A 108 -2.90 -0.30 22.20
CA HIS A 108 -1.88 -0.24 23.24
C HIS A 108 -2.37 0.52 24.47
N ALA A 109 -3.10 1.62 24.26
CA ALA A 109 -3.62 2.46 25.33
C ALA A 109 -4.72 1.77 26.15
N SER A 110 -5.43 0.80 25.56
CA SER A 110 -6.52 0.10 26.24
C SER A 110 -6.07 -1.05 27.15
N ARG A 111 -4.79 -1.29 27.25
CA ARG A 111 -4.22 -2.33 28.15
C ARG A 111 -3.98 -1.84 29.56
#